data_2e5407ff072be0305ee7101b4a9a150c
#
_entry.id   2e5407ff072be0305ee7101b4a9a150c
#
_cell.length_a   1.000
_cell.length_b   1.000
_cell.length_c   1.000
_cell.angle_alpha   90.00
_cell.angle_beta   90.00
_cell.angle_gamma   90.00
#
_symmetry.space_group_name_H-M   'P 1'
#
loop_
_entity.id
_entity.type
_entity.pdbx_description
1 polymer ?
#
loop_
_entity_poly.entity_id
_entity_poly.type
_entity_poly.pdbx_seq_one_letter_code
_entity_poly.pdbx_strand_id
1 'polypeptide(L)'
;MISLVFGEVTPEQNHVLHHLANQAIKSGKDPLRSLILHTDQQILPSRIVARFGPQDIAWHEINGLQIAVDTAEGSVSPQVAAGYEPHVSRVLHQLLQPGDTFIDVGANIGVHVTDAARIVGPHGQVVAVEPNTENCRLLLLTAEKNNLHNITLIPSALSDSGEWAWFSTHIGSNGGLMASENATIANGFGFIVPVRRLDDVAPRKTKLIKVDVEGAEISVLRSG
;
A
#
# COMPACT_ATOMS: atom_id res chain seq x y z
N MET A 1 3.69 16.15 -5.79
CA MET A 1 3.34 16.44 -7.20
C MET A 1 3.52 15.17 -8.00
N ILE A 2 2.45 14.63 -8.54
CA ILE A 2 2.52 13.46 -9.41
C ILE A 2 3.17 13.89 -10.73
N SER A 3 4.32 13.32 -11.07
CA SER A 3 4.95 13.51 -12.37
C SER A 3 4.58 12.34 -13.26
N LEU A 4 3.80 12.59 -14.30
CA LEU A 4 3.50 11.59 -15.31
C LEU A 4 4.56 11.65 -16.40
N VAL A 5 5.12 10.50 -16.75
CA VAL A 5 6.03 10.35 -17.88
C VAL A 5 5.32 9.56 -18.97
N PHE A 6 5.21 10.17 -20.12
CA PHE A 6 4.58 9.57 -21.30
C PHE A 6 5.65 9.00 -22.23
N GLY A 7 5.55 7.73 -22.60
CA GLY A 7 6.47 7.09 -23.55
C GLY A 7 6.00 7.25 -24.99
N GLU A 8 6.94 7.40 -25.93
CA GLU A 8 6.68 7.42 -27.38
C GLU A 8 5.65 8.46 -27.83
N VAL A 9 5.75 9.68 -27.32
CA VAL A 9 4.91 10.82 -27.72
C VAL A 9 5.75 11.96 -28.28
N THR A 10 5.18 12.74 -29.21
CA THR A 10 5.82 13.97 -29.69
C THR A 10 5.89 15.04 -28.59
N PRO A 11 6.75 16.05 -28.68
CA PRO A 11 6.79 17.15 -27.72
C PRO A 11 5.45 17.87 -27.55
N GLU A 12 4.69 18.04 -28.64
CA GLU A 12 3.37 18.67 -28.61
C GLU A 12 2.34 17.78 -27.89
N GLN A 13 2.33 16.47 -28.20
CA GLN A 13 1.47 15.50 -27.50
C GLN A 13 1.79 15.45 -26.00
N ASN A 14 3.08 15.45 -25.64
CA ASN A 14 3.52 15.46 -24.24
C ASN A 14 3.00 16.71 -23.51
N HIS A 15 3.06 17.88 -24.14
CA HIS A 15 2.53 19.11 -23.57
C HIS A 15 1.03 19.06 -23.32
N VAL A 16 0.24 18.55 -24.27
CA VAL A 16 -1.22 18.40 -24.14
C VAL A 16 -1.56 17.42 -23.00
N LEU A 17 -0.90 16.26 -22.95
CA LEU A 17 -1.12 15.24 -21.94
C LEU A 17 -0.80 15.77 -20.52
N HIS A 18 0.30 16.47 -20.36
CA HIS A 18 0.64 17.11 -19.07
C HIS A 18 -0.36 18.19 -18.67
N HIS A 19 -0.85 18.98 -19.64
CA HIS A 19 -1.86 20.01 -19.35
C HIS A 19 -3.17 19.38 -18.84
N LEU A 20 -3.67 18.34 -19.50
CA LEU A 20 -4.89 17.61 -19.11
C LEU A 20 -4.73 16.94 -17.73
N ALA A 21 -3.60 16.29 -17.49
CA ALA A 21 -3.31 15.66 -16.20
C ALA A 21 -3.29 16.69 -15.07
N ASN A 22 -2.63 17.83 -15.28
CA ASN A 22 -2.56 18.90 -14.30
C ASN A 22 -3.93 19.56 -14.04
N GLN A 23 -4.76 19.69 -15.06
CA GLN A 23 -6.14 20.19 -14.87
C GLN A 23 -6.98 19.21 -14.03
N ALA A 24 -6.83 17.89 -14.26
CA ALA A 24 -7.52 16.86 -13.48
C ALA A 24 -7.10 16.90 -12.01
N ILE A 25 -5.79 16.96 -11.75
CA ILE A 25 -5.23 17.07 -10.38
C ILE A 25 -5.78 18.32 -9.67
N LYS A 26 -5.72 19.49 -10.31
CA LYS A 26 -6.26 20.73 -9.73
C LYS A 26 -7.76 20.67 -9.43
N SER A 27 -8.49 19.85 -10.16
CA SER A 27 -9.94 19.65 -10.01
C SER A 27 -10.29 18.51 -9.06
N GLY A 28 -9.31 17.89 -8.39
CA GLY A 28 -9.50 16.73 -7.52
C GLY A 28 -9.97 15.46 -8.27
N LYS A 29 -9.66 15.37 -9.57
CA LYS A 29 -10.01 14.20 -10.40
C LYS A 29 -8.78 13.34 -10.64
N ASP A 30 -9.02 12.05 -10.85
CA ASP A 30 -7.97 11.11 -11.29
C ASP A 30 -7.39 11.55 -12.65
N PRO A 31 -6.09 11.87 -12.73
CA PRO A 31 -5.47 12.34 -13.95
C PRO A 31 -5.42 11.26 -15.03
N LEU A 32 -5.24 9.98 -14.69
CA LEU A 32 -5.20 8.89 -15.67
C LEU A 32 -6.56 8.65 -16.28
N ARG A 33 -7.61 8.61 -15.46
CA ARG A 33 -8.99 8.50 -15.93
C ARG A 33 -9.39 9.68 -16.81
N SER A 34 -8.97 10.89 -16.44
CA SER A 34 -9.23 12.09 -17.23
C SER A 34 -8.52 12.07 -18.58
N LEU A 35 -7.28 11.57 -18.64
CA LEU A 35 -6.55 11.37 -19.90
C LEU A 35 -7.27 10.37 -20.82
N ILE A 36 -7.70 9.21 -20.28
CA ILE A 36 -8.38 8.18 -21.05
C ILE A 36 -9.73 8.68 -21.61
N LEU A 37 -10.48 9.46 -20.82
CA LEU A 37 -11.81 9.93 -21.19
C LEU A 37 -11.82 11.15 -22.11
N HIS A 38 -10.76 11.97 -22.10
CA HIS A 38 -10.74 13.27 -22.78
C HIS A 38 -9.67 13.39 -23.86
N THR A 39 -8.90 12.33 -24.10
CA THR A 39 -7.85 12.33 -25.12
C THR A 39 -8.28 11.46 -26.31
N ASP A 40 -8.10 11.96 -27.52
CA ASP A 40 -8.28 11.16 -28.73
C ASP A 40 -7.35 9.95 -28.68
N GLN A 41 -7.86 8.76 -29.04
CA GLN A 41 -7.09 7.50 -29.00
C GLN A 41 -5.77 7.57 -29.78
N GLN A 42 -5.66 8.45 -30.77
CA GLN A 42 -4.44 8.67 -31.54
C GLN A 42 -3.35 9.43 -30.77
N ILE A 43 -3.69 10.06 -29.63
CA ILE A 43 -2.76 10.84 -28.81
C ILE A 43 -2.35 10.09 -27.54
N LEU A 44 -3.03 8.98 -27.22
CA LEU A 44 -2.69 8.19 -26.02
C LEU A 44 -1.30 7.58 -26.17
N PRO A 45 -0.41 7.79 -25.17
CA PRO A 45 0.92 7.22 -25.20
C PRO A 45 0.86 5.70 -25.03
N SER A 46 1.81 5.00 -25.64
CA SER A 46 1.98 3.54 -25.48
C SER A 46 2.29 3.15 -24.03
N ARG A 47 2.82 4.08 -23.24
CA ARG A 47 3.20 3.88 -21.85
C ARG A 47 3.01 5.14 -21.04
N ILE A 48 2.33 5.01 -19.91
CA ILE A 48 2.23 6.06 -18.86
C ILE A 48 2.92 5.54 -17.62
N VAL A 49 3.89 6.29 -17.11
CA VAL A 49 4.57 6.01 -15.85
C VAL A 49 4.27 7.16 -14.89
N ALA A 50 3.56 6.86 -13.83
CA ALA A 50 3.43 7.78 -12.69
C ALA A 50 4.72 7.72 -11.87
N ARG A 51 5.36 8.85 -11.66
CA ARG A 51 6.51 8.97 -10.74
C ARG A 51 6.07 9.77 -9.54
N PHE A 52 6.21 9.17 -8.38
CA PHE A 52 6.04 9.84 -7.10
C PHE A 52 7.42 10.34 -6.67
N GLY A 53 7.53 11.65 -6.47
CA GLY A 53 8.78 12.27 -6.00
C GLY A 53 8.81 12.35 -4.48
N PRO A 54 9.99 12.64 -3.88
CA PRO A 54 10.11 12.89 -2.43
C PRO A 54 9.23 14.02 -1.92
N GLN A 55 8.79 14.91 -2.82
CA GLN A 55 7.93 16.06 -2.49
C GLN A 55 6.47 15.67 -2.25
N ASP A 56 6.10 14.44 -2.62
CA ASP A 56 4.73 13.93 -2.46
C ASP A 56 4.55 13.22 -1.11
N ILE A 57 5.59 13.15 -0.28
CA ILE A 57 5.57 12.53 1.04
C ILE A 57 5.47 13.60 2.12
N ALA A 58 4.44 13.49 2.96
CA ALA A 58 4.37 14.18 4.25
C ALA A 58 4.73 13.22 5.39
N TRP A 59 5.12 13.78 6.50
CA TRP A 59 5.43 13.04 7.72
C TRP A 59 4.44 13.43 8.81
N HIS A 60 3.79 12.44 9.41
CA HIS A 60 2.89 12.63 10.53
C HIS A 60 3.40 11.88 11.75
N GLU A 61 3.27 12.50 12.92
CA GLU A 61 3.65 11.85 14.16
C GLU A 61 2.49 11.08 14.76
N ILE A 62 2.68 9.77 14.97
CA ILE A 62 1.76 8.89 15.69
C ILE A 62 2.54 8.16 16.77
N ASN A 63 2.11 8.24 18.00
CA ASN A 63 2.75 7.57 19.14
C ASN A 63 4.26 7.84 19.25
N GLY A 64 4.73 9.01 18.82
CA GLY A 64 6.15 9.36 18.78
C GLY A 64 6.95 8.73 17.63
N LEU A 65 6.27 8.20 16.62
CA LEU A 65 6.85 7.68 15.37
C LEU A 65 6.51 8.59 14.20
N GLN A 66 7.46 8.81 13.31
CA GLN A 66 7.27 9.56 12.07
C GLN A 66 6.75 8.64 10.98
N ILE A 67 5.52 8.82 10.54
CA ILE A 67 4.84 8.01 9.54
C ILE A 67 4.86 8.73 8.19
N ALA A 68 5.37 8.06 7.17
CA ALA A 68 5.35 8.55 5.80
C ALA A 68 3.95 8.37 5.18
N VAL A 69 3.40 9.41 4.61
CA VAL A 69 2.13 9.37 3.88
C VAL A 69 2.29 10.02 2.51
N ASP A 70 1.58 9.52 1.52
CA ASP A 70 1.49 10.17 0.22
C ASP A 70 0.46 11.31 0.30
N THR A 71 0.87 12.54 -0.01
CA THR A 71 -0.01 13.72 0.03
C THR A 71 -1.07 13.71 -1.06
N ALA A 72 -0.90 12.91 -2.10
CA ALA A 72 -1.86 12.77 -3.20
C ALA A 72 -2.90 11.67 -2.91
N GLU A 73 -2.63 10.81 -1.91
CA GLU A 73 -3.52 9.72 -1.52
C GLU A 73 -4.60 10.23 -0.57
N GLY A 74 -5.87 9.99 -0.91
CA GLY A 74 -7.03 10.59 -0.24
C GLY A 74 -7.70 9.73 0.82
N SER A 75 -7.29 8.47 1.01
CA SER A 75 -7.97 7.55 1.93
C SER A 75 -7.28 7.40 3.28
N VAL A 76 -6.00 7.07 3.30
CA VAL A 76 -5.24 6.78 4.53
C VAL A 76 -4.61 8.06 5.12
N SER A 77 -4.09 8.96 4.28
CA SER A 77 -3.44 10.19 4.74
C SER A 77 -4.29 11.03 5.71
N PRO A 78 -5.60 11.26 5.48
CA PRO A 78 -6.44 11.97 6.43
C PRO A 78 -6.66 11.20 7.74
N GLN A 79 -6.73 9.87 7.68
CA GLN A 79 -6.90 9.02 8.86
C GLN A 79 -5.65 9.05 9.74
N VAL A 80 -4.46 9.03 9.13
CA VAL A 80 -3.18 9.16 9.83
C VAL A 80 -3.08 10.50 10.55
N ALA A 81 -3.48 11.59 9.88
CA ALA A 81 -3.50 12.92 10.49
C ALA A 81 -4.48 13.04 11.68
N ALA A 82 -5.54 12.22 11.70
CA ALA A 82 -6.52 12.16 12.79
C ALA A 82 -6.16 11.18 13.92
N GLY A 83 -5.06 10.44 13.80
CA GLY A 83 -4.66 9.38 14.75
C GLY A 83 -5.22 8.03 14.34
N TYR A 84 -4.50 7.33 13.48
CA TYR A 84 -4.89 6.08 12.84
C TYR A 84 -5.22 4.96 13.84
N GLU A 85 -6.44 4.47 13.83
CA GLU A 85 -6.94 3.30 14.57
C GLU A 85 -6.39 3.13 16.01
N PRO A 86 -6.65 4.07 16.92
CA PRO A 86 -6.06 4.06 18.26
C PRO A 86 -6.48 2.86 19.10
N HIS A 87 -7.58 2.20 18.75
CA HIS A 87 -8.05 0.98 19.39
C HIS A 87 -7.15 -0.22 19.06
N VAL A 88 -6.65 -0.33 17.82
CA VAL A 88 -5.70 -1.38 17.42
C VAL A 88 -4.35 -1.16 18.11
N SER A 89 -3.81 0.07 18.08
CA SER A 89 -2.59 0.41 18.84
C SER A 89 -2.70 0.01 20.31
N ARG A 90 -3.83 0.29 20.96
CA ARG A 90 -4.06 -0.10 22.36
C ARG A 90 -3.96 -1.62 22.57
N VAL A 91 -4.53 -2.42 21.66
CA VAL A 91 -4.44 -3.89 21.72
C VAL A 91 -3.00 -4.36 21.57
N LEU A 92 -2.24 -3.78 20.61
CA LEU A 92 -0.83 -4.10 20.43
C LEU A 92 -0.03 -3.84 21.71
N HIS A 93 -0.20 -2.66 22.33
CA HIS A 93 0.46 -2.29 23.57
C HIS A 93 0.07 -3.18 24.78
N GLN A 94 -1.12 -3.77 24.78
CA GLN A 94 -1.56 -4.68 25.83
C GLN A 94 -1.02 -6.11 25.65
N LEU A 95 -0.88 -6.60 24.43
CA LEU A 95 -0.59 -8.00 24.14
C LEU A 95 0.87 -8.29 23.81
N LEU A 96 1.59 -7.33 23.20
CA LEU A 96 2.97 -7.52 22.79
C LEU A 96 3.95 -7.10 23.88
N GLN A 97 5.06 -7.84 23.96
CA GLN A 97 6.15 -7.62 24.87
C GLN A 97 7.49 -7.64 24.12
N PRO A 98 8.57 -7.07 24.68
CA PRO A 98 9.91 -7.17 24.09
C PRO A 98 10.31 -8.63 23.81
N GLY A 99 10.77 -8.89 22.59
CA GLY A 99 11.16 -10.22 22.12
C GLY A 99 10.04 -11.01 21.42
N ASP A 100 8.79 -10.52 21.42
CA ASP A 100 7.69 -11.17 20.73
C ASP A 100 7.81 -11.09 19.21
N THR A 101 7.08 -11.96 18.52
CA THR A 101 6.87 -11.92 17.06
C THR A 101 5.44 -11.54 16.74
N PHE A 102 5.28 -10.54 15.89
CA PHE A 102 3.99 -10.05 15.40
C PHE A 102 3.92 -10.17 13.87
N ILE A 103 2.74 -10.52 13.35
CA ILE A 103 2.46 -10.52 11.91
C ILE A 103 1.31 -9.55 11.64
N ASP A 104 1.50 -8.65 10.68
CA ASP A 104 0.46 -7.76 10.15
C ASP A 104 0.16 -8.14 8.71
N VAL A 105 -1.01 -8.73 8.46
CA VAL A 105 -1.49 -9.07 7.12
C VAL A 105 -2.46 -7.98 6.65
N GLY A 106 -2.10 -7.31 5.56
CA GLY A 106 -2.67 -6.04 5.16
C GLY A 106 -2.01 -4.88 5.92
N ALA A 107 -0.66 -4.85 5.88
CA ALA A 107 0.14 -3.90 6.65
C ALA A 107 -0.05 -2.43 6.22
N ASN A 108 -0.61 -2.20 5.03
CA ASN A 108 -0.83 -0.87 4.46
C ASN A 108 0.47 -0.04 4.52
N ILE A 109 0.43 1.24 4.85
CA ILE A 109 1.60 2.11 4.98
C ILE A 109 2.43 1.85 6.25
N GLY A 110 2.06 0.85 7.07
CA GLY A 110 2.88 0.35 8.18
C GLY A 110 2.71 1.05 9.51
N VAL A 111 1.60 1.74 9.78
CA VAL A 111 1.37 2.40 11.08
C VAL A 111 1.45 1.41 12.23
N HIS A 112 0.72 0.29 12.16
CA HIS A 112 0.72 -0.73 13.20
C HIS A 112 2.00 -1.55 13.22
N VAL A 113 2.59 -1.81 12.05
CA VAL A 113 3.89 -2.48 11.90
C VAL A 113 4.98 -1.75 12.67
N THR A 114 5.07 -0.44 12.51
CA THR A 114 6.11 0.37 13.15
C THR A 114 5.88 0.55 14.65
N ASP A 115 4.62 0.66 15.08
CA ASP A 115 4.26 0.70 16.50
C ASP A 115 4.63 -0.66 17.17
N ALA A 116 4.23 -1.77 16.55
CA ALA A 116 4.59 -3.12 17.03
C ALA A 116 6.11 -3.35 17.04
N ALA A 117 6.83 -2.93 15.99
CA ALA A 117 8.30 -3.09 15.91
C ALA A 117 9.03 -2.38 17.05
N ARG A 118 8.54 -1.21 17.48
CA ARG A 118 9.05 -0.50 18.64
C ARG A 118 8.73 -1.23 19.94
N ILE A 119 7.50 -1.78 20.09
CA ILE A 119 7.08 -2.50 21.30
C ILE A 119 7.92 -3.77 21.49
N VAL A 120 8.05 -4.59 20.44
CA VAL A 120 8.79 -5.86 20.55
C VAL A 120 10.31 -5.66 20.62
N GLY A 121 10.80 -4.49 20.22
CA GLY A 121 12.21 -4.10 20.35
C GLY A 121 13.16 -4.91 19.46
N PRO A 122 14.48 -4.69 19.58
CA PRO A 122 15.47 -5.24 18.65
C PRO A 122 15.63 -6.78 18.72
N HIS A 123 15.13 -7.42 19.75
CA HIS A 123 15.14 -8.89 19.90
C HIS A 123 13.82 -9.54 19.48
N GLY A 124 12.77 -8.75 19.19
CA GLY A 124 11.52 -9.19 18.61
C GLY A 124 11.55 -9.07 17.08
N GLN A 125 10.49 -9.53 16.44
CA GLN A 125 10.34 -9.52 15.00
C GLN A 125 8.94 -9.08 14.60
N VAL A 126 8.83 -8.27 13.55
CA VAL A 126 7.57 -7.98 12.88
C VAL A 126 7.63 -8.44 11.44
N VAL A 127 6.64 -9.23 11.01
CA VAL A 127 6.44 -9.61 9.63
C VAL A 127 5.27 -8.80 9.09
N ALA A 128 5.51 -7.97 8.10
CA ALA A 128 4.52 -7.15 7.41
C ALA A 128 4.23 -7.76 6.04
N VAL A 129 2.96 -8.06 5.76
CA VAL A 129 2.54 -8.58 4.45
C VAL A 129 1.64 -7.53 3.81
N GLU A 130 2.05 -7.03 2.64
CA GLU A 130 1.36 -5.96 1.94
C GLU A 130 1.53 -6.12 0.42
N PRO A 131 0.46 -6.27 -0.36
CA PRO A 131 0.56 -6.43 -1.80
C PRO A 131 0.79 -5.14 -2.57
N ASN A 132 0.39 -3.97 -2.03
CA ASN A 132 0.54 -2.70 -2.71
C ASN A 132 1.97 -2.17 -2.59
N THR A 133 2.68 -2.09 -3.71
CA THR A 133 4.09 -1.65 -3.76
C THR A 133 4.30 -0.22 -3.27
N GLU A 134 3.32 0.67 -3.43
CA GLU A 134 3.43 2.04 -2.91
C GLU A 134 3.30 2.07 -1.37
N ASN A 135 2.37 1.27 -0.81
CA ASN A 135 2.29 1.07 0.63
C ASN A 135 3.58 0.47 1.19
N CYS A 136 4.14 -0.55 0.51
CA CYS A 136 5.44 -1.13 0.86
C CYS A 136 6.55 -0.07 0.90
N ARG A 137 6.58 0.83 -0.09
CA ARG A 137 7.56 1.94 -0.13
C ARG A 137 7.41 2.88 1.06
N LEU A 138 6.18 3.29 1.38
CA LEU A 138 5.91 4.18 2.52
C LEU A 138 6.28 3.52 3.85
N LEU A 139 5.96 2.23 4.00
CA LEU A 139 6.35 1.45 5.18
C LEU A 139 7.87 1.42 5.36
N LEU A 140 8.63 1.14 4.29
CA LEU A 140 10.10 1.11 4.36
C LEU A 140 10.69 2.48 4.70
N LEU A 141 10.17 3.56 4.14
CA LEU A 141 10.58 4.92 4.49
C LEU A 141 10.29 5.23 5.96
N THR A 142 9.12 4.80 6.45
CA THR A 142 8.73 4.95 7.86
C THR A 142 9.68 4.16 8.76
N ALA A 143 9.99 2.91 8.42
CA ALA A 143 10.91 2.07 9.19
C ALA A 143 12.32 2.69 9.26
N GLU A 144 12.86 3.16 8.13
CA GLU A 144 14.15 3.82 8.04
C GLU A 144 14.18 5.10 8.89
N LYS A 145 13.16 5.96 8.76
CA LYS A 145 13.06 7.23 9.49
C LYS A 145 13.08 7.05 11.00
N ASN A 146 12.53 5.93 11.50
CA ASN A 146 12.43 5.60 12.93
C ASN A 146 13.53 4.62 13.41
N ASN A 147 14.52 4.28 12.58
CA ASN A 147 15.60 3.33 12.88
C ASN A 147 15.07 1.94 13.33
N LEU A 148 14.02 1.44 12.70
CA LEU A 148 13.45 0.13 12.97
C LEU A 148 14.05 -0.91 12.02
N HIS A 149 14.80 -1.87 12.56
CA HIS A 149 15.54 -2.89 11.79
C HIS A 149 15.01 -4.30 12.00
N ASN A 150 13.94 -4.47 12.76
CA ASN A 150 13.32 -5.74 13.13
C ASN A 150 12.02 -6.02 12.35
N ILE A 151 11.87 -5.41 11.17
CA ILE A 151 10.73 -5.58 10.26
C ILE A 151 11.16 -6.39 9.04
N THR A 152 10.40 -7.45 8.74
CA THR A 152 10.50 -8.19 7.47
C THR A 152 9.27 -7.87 6.63
N LEU A 153 9.44 -7.19 5.51
CA LEU A 153 8.37 -6.87 4.58
C LEU A 153 8.27 -7.93 3.49
N ILE A 154 7.07 -8.45 3.28
CA ILE A 154 6.73 -9.44 2.24
C ILE A 154 5.74 -8.78 1.28
N PRO A 155 6.17 -8.37 0.07
CA PRO A 155 5.31 -7.72 -0.92
C PRO A 155 4.45 -8.77 -1.65
N SER A 156 3.41 -9.25 -0.98
CA SER A 156 2.48 -10.26 -1.50
C SER A 156 1.10 -10.14 -0.86
N ALA A 157 0.11 -10.76 -1.47
CA ALA A 157 -1.14 -11.10 -0.81
C ALA A 157 -1.04 -12.44 -0.09
N LEU A 158 -1.97 -12.75 0.83
CA LEU A 158 -2.12 -14.09 1.38
C LEU A 158 -3.49 -14.66 1.01
N SER A 159 -3.50 -15.96 0.65
CA SER A 159 -4.72 -16.72 0.38
C SER A 159 -4.45 -18.22 0.48
N ASP A 160 -5.52 -19.00 0.62
CA ASP A 160 -5.49 -20.46 0.57
C ASP A 160 -5.40 -21.03 -0.86
N SER A 161 -5.52 -20.21 -1.88
CA SER A 161 -5.53 -20.59 -3.29
C SER A 161 -4.83 -19.60 -4.19
N GLY A 162 -4.29 -20.11 -5.30
CA GLY A 162 -3.62 -19.33 -6.34
C GLY A 162 -2.16 -18.99 -6.03
N GLU A 163 -1.41 -18.73 -7.08
CA GLU A 163 -0.02 -18.22 -7.01
C GLU A 163 0.05 -16.72 -7.32
N TRP A 164 -0.95 -16.22 -8.05
CA TRP A 164 -1.08 -14.84 -8.48
C TRP A 164 -2.53 -14.40 -8.38
N ALA A 165 -2.75 -13.15 -7.98
CA ALA A 165 -4.07 -12.54 -7.91
C ALA A 165 -4.06 -11.13 -8.49
N TRP A 166 -5.23 -10.67 -8.94
CA TRP A 166 -5.44 -9.28 -9.29
C TRP A 166 -5.69 -8.47 -8.01
N PHE A 167 -4.88 -7.46 -7.79
CA PHE A 167 -5.07 -6.50 -6.71
C PHE A 167 -5.66 -5.21 -7.29
N SER A 168 -6.88 -4.88 -6.87
CA SER A 168 -7.56 -3.66 -7.31
C SER A 168 -7.16 -2.48 -6.43
N THR A 169 -6.76 -1.38 -7.06
CA THR A 169 -6.45 -0.11 -6.38
C THR A 169 -7.59 0.90 -6.48
N HIS A 170 -8.81 0.43 -6.77
CA HIS A 170 -9.96 1.30 -7.04
C HIS A 170 -10.39 2.16 -5.84
N ILE A 171 -9.97 1.80 -4.65
CA ILE A 171 -10.29 2.47 -3.37
C ILE A 171 -9.02 3.12 -2.75
N GLY A 172 -8.06 3.52 -3.59
CA GLY A 172 -6.81 4.11 -3.09
C GLY A 172 -5.87 3.08 -2.48
N SER A 173 -5.26 3.39 -1.32
CA SER A 173 -4.36 2.48 -0.60
C SER A 173 -5.08 1.25 -0.02
N ASN A 174 -6.40 1.30 0.16
CA ASN A 174 -7.25 0.20 0.61
C ASN A 174 -7.68 -0.66 -0.59
N GLY A 175 -6.74 -1.28 -1.28
CA GLY A 175 -7.03 -2.21 -2.36
C GLY A 175 -7.52 -3.56 -1.84
N GLY A 176 -8.20 -4.33 -2.69
CA GLY A 176 -8.70 -5.66 -2.38
C GLY A 176 -8.31 -6.69 -3.44
N LEU A 177 -8.25 -7.96 -3.03
CA LEU A 177 -8.05 -9.08 -3.96
C LEU A 177 -9.32 -9.38 -4.73
N MET A 178 -9.17 -9.57 -6.05
CA MET A 178 -10.23 -10.10 -6.90
C MET A 178 -9.80 -11.48 -7.44
N ALA A 179 -10.74 -12.41 -7.48
CA ALA A 179 -10.52 -13.70 -8.12
C ALA A 179 -10.06 -13.48 -9.58
N SER A 180 -9.06 -14.24 -10.01
CA SER A 180 -8.43 -14.07 -11.34
C SER A 180 -9.41 -14.18 -12.51
N GLU A 181 -10.46 -14.95 -12.37
CA GLU A 181 -11.56 -15.11 -13.35
C GLU A 181 -12.44 -13.86 -13.50
N ASN A 182 -12.43 -12.94 -12.54
CA ASN A 182 -13.11 -11.67 -12.57
C ASN A 182 -12.17 -10.48 -12.88
N ALA A 183 -10.89 -10.75 -13.07
CA ALA A 183 -9.85 -9.78 -13.35
C ALA A 183 -9.92 -9.34 -14.81
N THR A 184 -10.89 -8.53 -15.17
CA THR A 184 -10.92 -7.84 -16.44
C THR A 184 -10.43 -6.41 -16.27
N ILE A 185 -9.62 -5.94 -17.22
CA ILE A 185 -9.17 -4.55 -17.33
C ILE A 185 -10.37 -3.57 -17.28
N ALA A 186 -11.57 -4.05 -17.57
CA ALA A 186 -12.83 -3.31 -17.48
C ALA A 186 -13.24 -2.92 -16.04
N ASN A 187 -12.67 -3.54 -15.01
CA ASN A 187 -13.09 -3.35 -13.61
C ASN A 187 -12.27 -2.34 -12.81
N GLY A 188 -11.38 -1.57 -13.46
CA GLY A 188 -10.65 -0.49 -12.79
C GLY A 188 -9.12 -0.68 -12.79
N PHE A 189 -8.44 0.18 -12.07
CA PHE A 189 -6.99 0.13 -11.93
C PHE A 189 -6.56 -0.96 -10.93
N GLY A 190 -5.51 -1.69 -11.29
CA GLY A 190 -4.95 -2.73 -10.43
C GLY A 190 -3.70 -3.33 -11.07
N PHE A 191 -3.11 -4.28 -10.39
CA PHE A 191 -1.93 -5.00 -10.86
C PHE A 191 -1.92 -6.43 -10.32
N ILE A 192 -1.13 -7.29 -10.95
CA ILE A 192 -0.97 -8.68 -10.53
C ILE A 192 0.04 -8.72 -9.39
N VAL A 193 -0.33 -9.40 -8.31
CA VAL A 193 0.52 -9.61 -7.13
C VAL A 193 0.75 -11.09 -6.89
N PRO A 194 1.92 -11.47 -6.34
CA PRO A 194 2.12 -12.85 -5.88
C PRO A 194 1.21 -13.14 -4.69
N VAL A 195 0.76 -14.38 -4.60
CA VAL A 195 -0.01 -14.91 -3.47
C VAL A 195 0.83 -15.94 -2.74
N ARG A 196 0.83 -15.87 -1.42
CA ARG A 196 1.46 -16.84 -0.53
C ARG A 196 0.46 -17.40 0.47
N ARG A 197 0.84 -18.46 1.15
CA ARG A 197 0.09 -18.97 2.29
C ARG A 197 0.61 -18.34 3.58
N LEU A 198 -0.25 -18.21 4.57
CA LEU A 198 0.15 -17.72 5.90
C LEU A 198 1.22 -18.65 6.51
N ASP A 199 1.06 -19.98 6.37
CA ASP A 199 2.02 -20.98 6.84
C ASP A 199 3.42 -20.81 6.25
N ASP A 200 3.53 -20.31 5.01
CA ASP A 200 4.83 -20.12 4.34
C ASP A 200 5.59 -18.87 4.85
N VAL A 201 4.87 -17.94 5.45
CA VAL A 201 5.44 -16.65 5.88
C VAL A 201 5.47 -16.48 7.39
N ALA A 202 4.68 -17.25 8.12
CA ALA A 202 4.56 -17.14 9.58
C ALA A 202 5.76 -17.79 10.29
N PRO A 203 6.50 -17.07 11.13
CA PRO A 203 7.48 -17.66 12.03
C PRO A 203 6.82 -18.60 13.03
N ARG A 204 7.50 -19.72 13.36
CA ARG A 204 6.94 -20.78 14.24
C ARG A 204 6.48 -20.32 15.64
N LYS A 205 7.01 -19.20 16.12
CA LYS A 205 6.68 -18.65 17.44
C LYS A 205 6.02 -17.28 17.32
N THR A 206 4.98 -17.21 16.52
CA THR A 206 4.20 -15.98 16.39
C THR A 206 3.33 -15.76 17.62
N LYS A 207 3.42 -14.58 18.23
CA LYS A 207 2.64 -14.19 19.40
C LYS A 207 1.25 -13.66 19.01
N LEU A 208 1.20 -12.85 17.96
CA LEU A 208 -0.03 -12.17 17.54
C LEU A 208 -0.03 -12.02 16.01
N ILE A 209 -1.20 -12.19 15.42
CA ILE A 209 -1.45 -11.93 14.00
C ILE A 209 -2.62 -10.95 13.91
N LYS A 210 -2.44 -9.84 13.18
CA LYS A 210 -3.52 -8.98 12.70
C LYS A 210 -3.81 -9.37 11.25
N VAL A 211 -5.09 -9.48 10.91
CA VAL A 211 -5.56 -9.71 9.53
C VAL A 211 -6.60 -8.67 9.19
N ASP A 212 -6.30 -7.87 8.18
CA ASP A 212 -7.15 -6.78 7.71
C ASP A 212 -6.91 -6.60 6.20
N VAL A 213 -7.65 -7.35 5.40
CA VAL A 213 -7.39 -7.53 3.96
C VAL A 213 -8.63 -7.30 3.10
N GLU A 214 -9.56 -6.50 3.63
CA GLU A 214 -10.72 -5.97 2.90
C GLU A 214 -11.56 -7.09 2.22
N GLY A 215 -11.90 -8.12 3.01
CA GLY A 215 -12.83 -9.19 2.62
C GLY A 215 -12.19 -10.54 2.28
N ALA A 216 -10.85 -10.67 2.34
CA ALA A 216 -10.16 -11.95 2.11
C ALA A 216 -9.71 -12.66 3.42
N GLU A 217 -10.18 -12.22 4.60
CA GLU A 217 -9.74 -12.68 5.91
C GLU A 217 -9.89 -14.20 6.06
N ILE A 218 -11.01 -14.76 5.58
CA ILE A 218 -11.27 -16.20 5.66
C ILE A 218 -10.26 -17.00 4.84
N SER A 219 -9.91 -16.54 3.63
CA SER A 219 -8.91 -17.19 2.79
C SER A 219 -7.51 -17.11 3.41
N VAL A 220 -7.15 -16.00 4.04
CA VAL A 220 -5.91 -15.87 4.81
C VAL A 220 -5.89 -16.89 5.94
N LEU A 221 -6.94 -16.96 6.77
CA LEU A 221 -7.00 -17.88 7.91
C LEU A 221 -6.99 -19.36 7.51
N ARG A 222 -7.53 -19.71 6.34
CA ARG A 222 -7.46 -21.08 5.80
C ARG A 222 -6.08 -21.44 5.25
N SER A 223 -5.22 -20.47 5.06
CA SER A 223 -3.87 -20.65 4.54
C SER A 223 -2.80 -20.86 5.62
N GLY A 224 -3.23 -20.83 6.93
CA GLY A 224 -2.39 -20.99 8.10
C GLY A 224 -2.79 -22.11 9.02
#